data_1b57ba168098cf3deca55103d91f2162
#
_entry.id   1b57ba168098cf3deca55103d91f2162
#
_cell.length_a   1.000
_cell.length_b   1.000
_cell.length_c   1.000
_cell.angle_alpha   90.00
_cell.angle_beta   90.00
_cell.angle_gamma   90.00
#
_symmetry.space_group_name_H-M   'P 1'
#
loop_
_entity.id
_entity.type
_entity.pdbx_description
1 polymer ?
#
loop_
_entity_poly.entity_id
_entity_poly.type
_entity_poly.pdbx_seq_one_letter_code
_entity_poly.pdbx_strand_id
1 'polypeptide(L)'
;FDVQAVCSGFVYALTVADAMIRAGNARRALVVGAEVFSRILDFQDRTTCVLFGDGAGAVVLEASDTPGILASDLHADGRYTDILCVPGHVSGGKVLGSPLLTMDGQAVFKLAVGVLEKVAHATLAKAGLDERAIDWLIPHQANIRIMQSTARKLKLSMDKVIVTVHDHGNTSAASIPLALDYGVRSGQVQPGQNVLLEGVGGGFTWGAVLVKM
;
A
#
# COMPACT_ATOMS: atom_id res chain seq x y z
N PHE A 1 16.36 8.80 -0.13
CA PHE A 1 15.63 9.39 1.01
C PHE A 1 14.41 8.56 1.37
N ASP A 2 13.92 8.70 2.58
CA ASP A 2 12.78 7.95 3.09
C ASP A 2 11.47 8.71 2.85
N VAL A 3 10.40 7.93 2.53
CA VAL A 3 9.02 8.41 2.45
C VAL A 3 8.22 7.65 3.50
N GLN A 4 7.71 8.37 4.52
CA GLN A 4 6.96 7.78 5.60
C GLN A 4 5.44 7.95 5.40
N ALA A 5 4.78 6.84 5.08
CA ALA A 5 3.32 6.75 5.03
C ALA A 5 2.83 5.35 5.44
N VAL A 6 3.62 4.66 6.27
CA VAL A 6 3.36 3.33 6.83
C VAL A 6 2.92 2.35 5.72
N CYS A 7 1.79 1.66 5.87
CA CYS A 7 1.35 0.64 4.91
C CYS A 7 0.97 1.22 3.52
N SER A 8 0.71 2.51 3.39
CA SER A 8 0.57 3.19 2.10
C SER A 8 1.90 3.74 1.54
N GLY A 9 3.01 3.54 2.26
CA GLY A 9 4.32 4.09 1.92
C GLY A 9 4.78 3.79 0.51
N PHE A 10 4.51 2.59 0.00
CA PHE A 10 4.92 2.22 -1.36
C PHE A 10 4.18 3.03 -2.44
N VAL A 11 2.86 3.23 -2.34
CA VAL A 11 2.12 4.06 -3.30
C VAL A 11 2.49 5.53 -3.21
N TYR A 12 2.83 6.01 -2.00
CA TYR A 12 3.40 7.35 -1.80
C TYR A 12 4.76 7.49 -2.49
N ALA A 13 5.67 6.54 -2.25
CA ALA A 13 7.00 6.55 -2.85
C ALA A 13 6.96 6.44 -4.39
N LEU A 14 6.06 5.62 -4.95
CA LEU A 14 5.82 5.55 -6.39
C LEU A 14 5.39 6.91 -6.96
N THR A 15 4.45 7.57 -6.30
CA THR A 15 3.94 8.89 -6.73
C THR A 15 5.04 9.95 -6.67
N VAL A 16 5.88 9.95 -5.62
CA VAL A 16 7.02 10.87 -5.51
C VAL A 16 8.05 10.61 -6.61
N ALA A 17 8.40 9.33 -6.85
CA ALA A 17 9.35 8.95 -7.87
C ALA A 17 8.86 9.32 -9.29
N ASP A 18 7.58 9.07 -9.61
CA ASP A 18 6.96 9.47 -10.87
C ASP A 18 7.03 11.00 -11.06
N ALA A 19 6.69 11.77 -10.03
CA ALA A 19 6.77 13.22 -10.06
C ALA A 19 8.21 13.73 -10.33
N MET A 20 9.22 13.11 -9.71
CA MET A 20 10.64 13.46 -9.93
C MET A 20 11.09 13.13 -11.35
N ILE A 21 10.64 12.00 -11.91
CA ILE A 21 10.97 11.61 -13.29
C ILE A 21 10.27 12.57 -14.28
N ARG A 22 8.98 12.85 -14.09
CA ARG A 22 8.23 13.80 -14.94
C ARG A 22 8.78 15.21 -14.90
N ALA A 23 9.30 15.63 -13.74
CA ALA A 23 9.97 16.94 -13.59
C ALA A 23 11.39 16.98 -14.20
N GLY A 24 11.92 15.86 -14.69
CA GLY A 24 13.27 15.76 -15.24
C GLY A 24 14.38 15.69 -14.18
N ASN A 25 14.05 15.57 -12.90
CA ASN A 25 15.00 15.49 -11.81
C ASN A 25 15.69 14.11 -11.71
N ALA A 26 15.08 13.08 -12.28
CA ALA A 26 15.62 11.74 -12.37
C ALA A 26 15.21 11.07 -13.68
N ARG A 27 16.06 10.18 -14.21
CA ARG A 27 15.70 9.32 -15.36
C ARG A 27 15.30 7.92 -14.91
N ARG A 28 15.83 7.48 -13.76
CA ARG A 28 15.52 6.20 -13.13
C ARG A 28 15.37 6.40 -11.64
N ALA A 29 14.45 5.66 -11.03
CA ALA A 29 14.23 5.65 -9.60
C ALA A 29 14.04 4.20 -9.11
N LEU A 30 14.79 3.81 -8.09
CA LEU A 30 14.53 2.59 -7.34
C LEU A 30 13.55 2.93 -6.21
N VAL A 31 12.39 2.30 -6.22
CA VAL A 31 11.37 2.46 -5.18
C VAL A 31 11.30 1.18 -4.36
N VAL A 32 11.54 1.30 -3.06
CA VAL A 32 11.63 0.16 -2.13
C VAL A 32 10.57 0.30 -1.05
N GLY A 33 9.78 -0.76 -0.82
CA GLY A 33 9.00 -0.96 0.39
C GLY A 33 9.71 -2.00 1.24
N ALA A 34 10.14 -1.65 2.46
CA ALA A 34 10.90 -2.55 3.33
C ALA A 34 10.53 -2.32 4.79
N GLU A 35 10.27 -3.41 5.49
CA GLU A 35 9.77 -3.38 6.86
C GLU A 35 10.43 -4.46 7.72
N VAL A 36 10.73 -4.08 8.97
CA VAL A 36 11.10 -5.00 10.05
C VAL A 36 10.09 -4.78 11.18
N PHE A 37 8.84 -5.16 10.91
CA PHE A 37 7.70 -4.92 11.80
C PHE A 37 7.80 -5.72 13.11
N SER A 38 8.49 -6.87 13.06
CA SER A 38 8.76 -7.70 14.23
C SER A 38 9.43 -6.95 15.40
N ARG A 39 10.12 -5.84 15.10
CA ARG A 39 10.79 -5.01 16.12
C ARG A 39 9.86 -4.19 16.99
N ILE A 40 8.64 -3.93 16.52
CA ILE A 40 7.67 -3.08 17.20
C ILE A 40 6.40 -3.85 17.64
N LEU A 41 6.40 -5.18 17.51
CA LEU A 41 5.28 -6.01 17.92
C LEU A 41 5.43 -6.46 19.38
N ASP A 42 4.32 -6.43 20.12
CA ASP A 42 4.19 -7.17 21.36
C ASP A 42 3.78 -8.62 21.03
N PHE A 43 4.70 -9.57 21.20
CA PHE A 43 4.42 -10.98 20.92
C PHE A 43 3.46 -11.63 21.93
N GLN A 44 3.07 -10.92 22.98
CA GLN A 44 2.02 -11.36 23.92
C GLN A 44 0.64 -10.83 23.48
N ASP A 45 0.58 -9.77 22.69
CA ASP A 45 -0.67 -9.24 22.11
C ASP A 45 -1.01 -9.99 20.80
N ARG A 46 -1.87 -10.99 20.92
CA ARG A 46 -2.35 -11.78 19.77
C ARG A 46 -3.28 -11.03 18.83
N THR A 47 -3.68 -9.81 19.15
CA THR A 47 -4.48 -8.98 18.24
C THR A 47 -3.64 -8.32 17.15
N THR A 48 -2.34 -8.22 17.35
CA THR A 48 -1.37 -7.62 16.45
C THR A 48 -0.30 -8.59 15.97
N CYS A 49 0.36 -9.36 16.87
CA CYS A 49 1.53 -10.16 16.51
C CYS A 49 1.27 -11.27 15.48
N VAL A 50 0.03 -11.72 15.35
CA VAL A 50 -0.36 -12.76 14.36
C VAL A 50 -0.66 -12.20 12.97
N LEU A 51 -0.66 -10.88 12.81
CA LEU A 51 -1.04 -10.22 11.56
C LEU A 51 0.17 -9.73 10.77
N PHE A 52 1.13 -9.12 11.46
CA PHE A 52 2.24 -8.40 10.82
C PHE A 52 3.46 -9.30 10.60
N GLY A 53 4.19 -9.03 9.50
CA GLY A 53 5.43 -9.69 9.14
C GLY A 53 6.49 -8.72 8.64
N ASP A 54 7.71 -9.24 8.50
CA ASP A 54 8.84 -8.53 7.90
C ASP A 54 8.91 -8.84 6.41
N GLY A 55 9.40 -7.91 5.62
CA GLY A 55 9.56 -8.12 4.19
C GLY A 55 10.13 -6.92 3.46
N ALA A 56 10.56 -7.15 2.24
CA ALA A 56 11.02 -6.11 1.33
C ALA A 56 10.64 -6.46 -0.11
N GLY A 57 10.26 -5.44 -0.86
CA GLY A 57 10.03 -5.53 -2.31
C GLY A 57 10.38 -4.20 -2.97
N ALA A 58 10.74 -4.25 -4.24
CA ALA A 58 11.19 -3.07 -4.96
C ALA A 58 10.80 -3.10 -6.42
N VAL A 59 10.68 -1.91 -7.02
CA VAL A 59 10.55 -1.71 -8.45
C VAL A 59 11.51 -0.64 -8.93
N VAL A 60 11.87 -0.70 -10.21
CA VAL A 60 12.61 0.37 -10.88
C VAL A 60 11.64 1.08 -11.82
N LEU A 61 11.49 2.41 -11.63
CA LEU A 61 10.84 3.28 -12.59
C LEU A 61 11.88 3.86 -13.54
N GLU A 62 11.54 3.97 -14.81
CA GLU A 62 12.37 4.63 -15.82
C GLU A 62 11.53 5.59 -16.66
N ALA A 63 12.15 6.71 -17.04
CA ALA A 63 11.54 7.65 -17.98
C ALA A 63 11.26 6.94 -19.32
N SER A 64 10.03 7.03 -19.79
CA SER A 64 9.57 6.39 -21.03
C SER A 64 8.58 7.27 -21.77
N ASP A 65 8.57 7.18 -23.09
CA ASP A 65 7.56 7.81 -23.94
C ASP A 65 6.23 7.03 -23.93
N THR A 66 6.26 5.78 -23.44
CA THR A 66 5.06 4.94 -23.25
C THR A 66 4.49 5.15 -21.84
N PRO A 67 3.18 5.36 -21.70
CA PRO A 67 2.57 5.50 -20.37
C PRO A 67 2.80 4.27 -19.50
N GLY A 68 3.35 4.47 -18.30
CA GLY A 68 3.46 3.49 -17.24
C GLY A 68 2.52 3.85 -16.08
N ILE A 69 2.89 4.82 -15.22
CA ILE A 69 1.96 5.33 -14.22
C ILE A 69 0.97 6.27 -14.89
N LEU A 70 -0.31 5.88 -14.91
CA LEU A 70 -1.39 6.63 -15.56
C LEU A 70 -1.96 7.71 -14.66
N ALA A 71 -2.15 7.41 -13.38
CA ALA A 71 -2.65 8.33 -12.38
C ALA A 71 -2.27 7.89 -10.98
N SER A 72 -2.26 8.84 -10.05
CA SER A 72 -2.15 8.58 -8.61
C SER A 72 -3.03 9.54 -7.82
N ASP A 73 -3.45 9.08 -6.63
CA ASP A 73 -4.23 9.88 -5.68
C ASP A 73 -3.82 9.52 -4.26
N LEU A 74 -3.43 10.52 -3.46
CA LEU A 74 -2.88 10.35 -2.11
C LEU A 74 -3.65 11.20 -1.12
N HIS A 75 -3.90 10.68 0.07
CA HIS A 75 -4.63 11.33 1.13
C HIS A 75 -4.05 11.04 2.51
N ALA A 76 -4.22 11.98 3.45
CA ALA A 76 -3.90 11.81 4.86
C ALA A 76 -4.98 12.46 5.73
N ASP A 77 -5.25 11.86 6.90
CA ASP A 77 -6.15 12.43 7.91
C ASP A 77 -5.64 12.11 9.31
N GLY A 78 -5.03 13.10 9.97
CA GLY A 78 -4.44 12.96 11.30
C GLY A 78 -5.45 12.76 12.44
N ARG A 79 -6.76 12.89 12.19
CA ARG A 79 -7.79 12.61 13.20
C ARG A 79 -7.87 11.14 13.61
N TYR A 80 -7.27 10.25 12.83
CA TYR A 80 -7.29 8.80 13.05
C TYR A 80 -5.94 8.24 13.53
N THR A 81 -5.03 9.10 14.01
CA THR A 81 -3.67 8.68 14.43
C THR A 81 -3.71 7.57 15.47
N ASP A 82 -4.62 7.67 16.46
CA ASP A 82 -4.64 6.77 17.62
C ASP A 82 -5.12 5.34 17.33
N ILE A 83 -5.78 5.09 16.17
CA ILE A 83 -6.33 3.77 15.89
C ILE A 83 -5.30 2.75 15.37
N LEU A 84 -4.12 3.22 14.93
CA LEU A 84 -2.98 2.40 14.51
C LEU A 84 -1.70 3.22 14.62
N CYS A 85 -0.94 3.03 15.69
CA CYS A 85 0.28 3.79 15.94
C CYS A 85 1.26 3.05 16.87
N VAL A 86 2.49 3.56 16.92
CA VAL A 86 3.45 3.32 18.00
C VAL A 86 3.46 4.59 18.86
N PRO A 87 2.86 4.56 20.06
CA PRO A 87 2.67 5.78 20.85
C PRO A 87 3.96 6.32 21.49
N GLY A 88 5.04 5.54 21.50
CA GLY A 88 6.34 5.96 22.01
C GLY A 88 7.16 6.76 21.00
N HIS A 89 8.11 7.53 21.53
CA HIS A 89 9.07 8.31 20.72
C HIS A 89 10.44 8.34 21.39
N VAL A 90 11.46 8.67 20.61
CA VAL A 90 12.82 8.85 21.12
C VAL A 90 13.04 10.33 21.48
N SER A 91 13.50 10.58 22.71
CA SER A 91 13.90 11.92 23.16
C SER A 91 15.12 11.81 24.09
N GLY A 92 16.13 12.63 23.84
CA GLY A 92 17.37 12.62 24.64
C GLY A 92 18.06 11.26 24.71
N GLY A 93 17.99 10.45 23.64
CA GLY A 93 18.57 9.11 23.60
C GLY A 93 17.79 8.03 24.37
N LYS A 94 16.58 8.35 24.85
CA LYS A 94 15.71 7.43 25.59
C LYS A 94 14.38 7.24 24.85
N VAL A 95 13.81 6.06 24.95
CA VAL A 95 12.44 5.79 24.52
C VAL A 95 11.48 6.24 25.62
N LEU A 96 10.57 7.14 25.29
CA LEU A 96 9.48 7.60 26.15
C LEU A 96 8.16 7.06 25.62
N GLY A 97 7.30 6.55 26.50
CA GLY A 97 6.06 5.84 26.12
C GLY A 97 6.33 4.40 25.67
N SER A 98 5.31 3.74 25.10
CA SER A 98 5.45 2.38 24.61
C SER A 98 6.08 2.35 23.21
N PRO A 99 7.17 1.60 22.99
CA PRO A 99 7.75 1.42 21.66
C PRO A 99 6.99 0.39 20.80
N LEU A 100 5.90 -0.17 21.32
CA LEU A 100 5.16 -1.26 20.69
C LEU A 100 3.91 -0.74 19.98
N LEU A 101 3.58 -1.38 18.87
CA LEU A 101 2.40 -1.09 18.08
C LEU A 101 1.11 -1.30 18.86
N THR A 102 0.17 -0.38 18.70
CA THR A 102 -1.21 -0.50 19.17
C THR A 102 -2.18 -0.38 17.99
N MET A 103 -3.28 -1.14 18.01
CA MET A 103 -4.26 -1.14 16.93
C MET A 103 -5.69 -1.35 17.45
N ASP A 104 -6.60 -0.48 17.05
CA ASP A 104 -8.04 -0.76 17.06
C ASP A 104 -8.44 -1.38 15.71
N GLY A 105 -8.43 -2.70 15.63
CA GLY A 105 -8.68 -3.42 14.39
C GLY A 105 -10.07 -3.17 13.79
N GLN A 106 -11.08 -2.87 14.62
CA GLN A 106 -12.45 -2.56 14.13
C GLN A 106 -12.50 -1.18 13.47
N ALA A 107 -11.92 -0.17 14.13
CA ALA A 107 -11.84 1.19 13.59
C ALA A 107 -10.99 1.21 12.31
N VAL A 108 -9.85 0.53 12.30
CA VAL A 108 -8.99 0.37 11.09
C VAL A 108 -9.77 -0.26 9.94
N PHE A 109 -10.47 -1.37 10.19
CA PHE A 109 -11.27 -2.04 9.15
C PHE A 109 -12.34 -1.11 8.56
N LYS A 110 -13.12 -0.46 9.42
CA LYS A 110 -14.21 0.45 8.99
C LYS A 110 -13.69 1.61 8.14
N LEU A 111 -12.58 2.20 8.55
CA LEU A 111 -11.96 3.30 7.82
C LEU A 111 -11.39 2.81 6.48
N ALA A 112 -10.58 1.75 6.50
CA ALA A 112 -9.93 1.19 5.32
C ALA A 112 -10.92 0.89 4.19
N VAL A 113 -11.99 0.16 4.49
CA VAL A 113 -13.03 -0.21 3.50
C VAL A 113 -13.70 1.02 2.89
N GLY A 114 -13.83 2.12 3.66
CA GLY A 114 -14.45 3.36 3.16
C GLY A 114 -13.53 4.20 2.29
N VAL A 115 -12.24 4.30 2.65
CA VAL A 115 -11.28 5.17 1.94
C VAL A 115 -10.72 4.51 0.69
N LEU A 116 -10.49 3.18 0.71
CA LEU A 116 -9.94 2.46 -0.44
C LEU A 116 -10.88 2.52 -1.66
N GLU A 117 -12.17 2.27 -1.48
CA GLU A 117 -13.16 2.44 -2.56
C GLU A 117 -13.10 3.84 -3.19
N LYS A 118 -13.08 4.88 -2.33
CA LYS A 118 -13.10 6.27 -2.81
C LYS A 118 -11.83 6.63 -3.57
N VAL A 119 -10.66 6.25 -3.04
CA VAL A 119 -9.40 6.57 -3.70
C VAL A 119 -9.20 5.79 -4.99
N ALA A 120 -9.68 4.55 -5.08
CA ALA A 120 -9.68 3.78 -6.32
C ALA A 120 -10.48 4.49 -7.42
N HIS A 121 -11.74 4.88 -7.14
CA HIS A 121 -12.56 5.62 -8.09
C HIS A 121 -11.95 6.98 -8.47
N ALA A 122 -11.40 7.73 -7.51
CA ALA A 122 -10.75 9.01 -7.78
C ALA A 122 -9.51 8.83 -8.68
N THR A 123 -8.70 7.80 -8.44
CA THR A 123 -7.52 7.50 -9.26
C THR A 123 -7.91 7.10 -10.70
N LEU A 124 -8.92 6.25 -10.85
CA LEU A 124 -9.45 5.87 -12.16
C LEU A 124 -10.01 7.07 -12.92
N ALA A 125 -10.80 7.91 -12.25
CA ALA A 125 -11.36 9.12 -12.86
C ALA A 125 -10.28 10.09 -13.34
N LYS A 126 -9.17 10.25 -12.61
CA LYS A 126 -8.00 11.05 -13.05
C LYS A 126 -7.37 10.51 -14.35
N ALA A 127 -7.44 9.21 -14.58
CA ALA A 127 -6.98 8.57 -15.81
C ALA A 127 -8.05 8.55 -16.92
N GLY A 128 -9.27 9.09 -16.68
CA GLY A 128 -10.39 9.02 -17.61
C GLY A 128 -10.97 7.59 -17.76
N LEU A 129 -10.80 6.75 -16.75
CA LEU A 129 -11.20 5.33 -16.74
C LEU A 129 -12.21 5.06 -15.63
N ASP A 130 -12.80 3.87 -15.65
CA ASP A 130 -13.67 3.34 -14.60
C ASP A 130 -13.22 1.94 -14.14
N GLU A 131 -13.95 1.32 -13.21
CA GLU A 131 -13.60 0.04 -12.62
C GLU A 131 -13.50 -1.12 -13.63
N ARG A 132 -14.15 -1.02 -14.79
CA ARG A 132 -14.09 -2.04 -15.86
C ARG A 132 -12.72 -2.11 -16.53
N ALA A 133 -11.93 -1.03 -16.43
CA ALA A 133 -10.59 -0.97 -16.97
C ALA A 133 -9.55 -1.66 -16.10
N ILE A 134 -9.90 -2.08 -14.88
CA ILE A 134 -8.99 -2.78 -13.97
C ILE A 134 -8.85 -4.23 -14.42
N ASP A 135 -7.64 -4.62 -14.85
CA ASP A 135 -7.30 -6.02 -15.09
C ASP A 135 -6.93 -6.70 -13.78
N TRP A 136 -6.12 -6.05 -12.95
CA TRP A 136 -5.69 -6.54 -11.65
C TRP A 136 -5.78 -5.47 -10.55
N LEU A 137 -6.28 -5.88 -9.39
CA LEU A 137 -6.20 -5.13 -8.14
C LEU A 137 -5.12 -5.74 -7.27
N ILE A 138 -4.14 -4.94 -6.86
CA ILE A 138 -3.09 -5.32 -5.91
C ILE A 138 -3.17 -4.38 -4.70
N PRO A 139 -4.02 -4.71 -3.72
CA PRO A 139 -4.15 -3.91 -2.52
C PRO A 139 -3.05 -4.25 -1.51
N HIS A 140 -2.80 -3.34 -0.59
CA HIS A 140 -2.06 -3.65 0.63
C HIS A 140 -2.60 -4.92 1.29
N GLN A 141 -1.72 -5.86 1.62
CA GLN A 141 -2.05 -7.19 2.13
C GLN A 141 -2.30 -7.18 3.65
N ALA A 142 -3.20 -6.29 4.10
CA ALA A 142 -3.51 -6.13 5.52
C ALA A 142 -4.33 -7.28 6.08
N ASN A 143 -5.41 -7.62 5.38
CA ASN A 143 -6.42 -8.58 5.82
C ASN A 143 -7.28 -9.00 4.63
N ILE A 144 -7.50 -10.30 4.45
CA ILE A 144 -8.32 -10.83 3.35
C ILE A 144 -9.73 -10.22 3.30
N ARG A 145 -10.33 -9.89 4.47
CA ARG A 145 -11.68 -9.30 4.53
C ARG A 145 -11.72 -7.87 3.99
N ILE A 146 -10.65 -7.09 4.19
CA ILE A 146 -10.53 -5.74 3.60
C ILE A 146 -10.44 -5.88 2.09
N MET A 147 -9.56 -6.75 1.57
CA MET A 147 -9.41 -7.00 0.14
C MET A 147 -10.72 -7.45 -0.52
N GLN A 148 -11.44 -8.41 0.09
CA GLN A 148 -12.74 -8.87 -0.38
C GLN A 148 -13.79 -7.75 -0.39
N SER A 149 -13.79 -6.89 0.64
CA SER A 149 -14.72 -5.77 0.72
C SER A 149 -14.43 -4.73 -0.35
N THR A 150 -13.16 -4.40 -0.58
CA THR A 150 -12.73 -3.46 -1.62
C THR A 150 -13.06 -3.99 -3.01
N ALA A 151 -12.69 -5.24 -3.31
CA ALA A 151 -13.01 -5.87 -4.60
C ALA A 151 -14.52 -5.82 -4.90
N ARG A 152 -15.36 -6.20 -3.91
CA ARG A 152 -16.82 -6.15 -4.05
C ARG A 152 -17.34 -4.75 -4.35
N LYS A 153 -16.81 -3.72 -3.68
CA LYS A 153 -17.21 -2.32 -3.90
C LYS A 153 -16.77 -1.79 -5.27
N LEU A 154 -15.66 -2.28 -5.77
CA LEU A 154 -15.17 -2.01 -7.12
C LEU A 154 -15.80 -2.94 -8.17
N LYS A 155 -16.76 -3.80 -7.79
CA LYS A 155 -17.42 -4.78 -8.65
C LYS A 155 -16.46 -5.74 -9.35
N LEU A 156 -15.32 -6.03 -8.70
CA LEU A 156 -14.31 -6.96 -9.18
C LEU A 156 -14.53 -8.35 -8.56
N SER A 157 -14.32 -9.39 -9.37
CA SER A 157 -14.15 -10.75 -8.85
C SER A 157 -12.82 -10.86 -8.09
N MET A 158 -12.78 -11.69 -7.05
CA MET A 158 -11.54 -12.00 -6.34
C MET A 158 -10.48 -12.65 -7.22
N ASP A 159 -10.88 -13.23 -8.36
CA ASP A 159 -9.94 -13.77 -9.37
C ASP A 159 -9.08 -12.68 -10.04
N LYS A 160 -9.49 -11.41 -9.91
CA LYS A 160 -8.73 -10.23 -10.35
C LYS A 160 -7.95 -9.56 -9.23
N VAL A 161 -7.85 -10.19 -8.06
CA VAL A 161 -7.12 -9.65 -6.91
C VAL A 161 -5.91 -10.51 -6.62
N ILE A 162 -4.73 -9.91 -6.62
CA ILE A 162 -3.52 -10.63 -6.18
C ILE A 162 -3.54 -10.71 -4.65
N VAL A 163 -3.49 -11.92 -4.13
CA VAL A 163 -3.56 -12.22 -2.69
C VAL A 163 -2.32 -12.99 -2.28
N THR A 164 -1.52 -12.42 -1.37
CA THR A 164 -0.29 -13.03 -0.82
C THR A 164 -0.24 -12.95 0.71
N VAL A 165 -1.30 -12.45 1.33
CA VAL A 165 -1.36 -12.27 2.79
C VAL A 165 -1.22 -13.58 3.57
N HIS A 166 -1.60 -14.71 2.98
CA HIS A 166 -1.49 -16.04 3.59
C HIS A 166 -0.05 -16.56 3.62
N ASP A 167 0.82 -16.06 2.74
CA ASP A 167 2.24 -16.43 2.67
C ASP A 167 3.13 -15.45 3.46
N HIS A 168 2.84 -14.15 3.33
CA HIS A 168 3.73 -13.10 3.83
C HIS A 168 3.18 -12.37 5.07
N GLY A 169 1.89 -12.51 5.40
CA GLY A 169 1.22 -11.66 6.38
C GLY A 169 1.12 -10.20 5.92
N ASN A 170 0.91 -9.32 6.88
CA ASN A 170 0.93 -7.87 6.66
C ASN A 170 2.38 -7.35 6.79
N THR A 171 3.07 -7.20 5.68
CA THR A 171 4.42 -6.63 5.61
C THR A 171 4.43 -5.11 5.34
N SER A 172 3.36 -4.41 5.75
CA SER A 172 3.23 -2.95 5.63
C SER A 172 3.53 -2.44 4.20
N ALA A 173 4.47 -1.50 4.02
CA ALA A 173 4.84 -0.95 2.71
C ALA A 173 5.43 -1.99 1.75
N ALA A 174 6.00 -3.08 2.24
CA ALA A 174 6.54 -4.15 1.39
C ALA A 174 5.44 -5.01 0.74
N SER A 175 4.22 -5.01 1.27
CA SER A 175 3.17 -5.95 0.87
C SER A 175 2.73 -5.78 -0.59
N ILE A 176 2.63 -4.54 -1.07
CA ILE A 176 2.24 -4.25 -2.46
C ILE A 176 3.33 -4.69 -3.45
N PRO A 177 4.62 -4.30 -3.31
CA PRO A 177 5.64 -4.75 -4.24
C PRO A 177 5.89 -6.26 -4.19
N LEU A 178 5.75 -6.92 -3.05
CA LEU A 178 5.81 -8.38 -2.96
C LEU A 178 4.64 -9.05 -3.72
N ALA A 179 3.42 -8.54 -3.57
CA ALA A 179 2.26 -9.04 -4.31
C ALA A 179 2.37 -8.76 -5.82
N LEU A 180 2.93 -7.61 -6.21
CA LEU A 180 3.20 -7.29 -7.62
C LEU A 180 4.23 -8.26 -8.22
N ASP A 181 5.36 -8.50 -7.53
CA ASP A 181 6.38 -9.47 -7.97
C ASP A 181 5.78 -10.88 -8.12
N TYR A 182 4.96 -11.31 -7.16
CA TYR A 182 4.24 -12.57 -7.25
C TYR A 182 3.32 -12.62 -8.48
N GLY A 183 2.50 -11.59 -8.71
CA GLY A 183 1.60 -11.51 -9.85
C GLY A 183 2.32 -11.57 -11.21
N VAL A 184 3.45 -10.88 -11.33
CA VAL A 184 4.28 -10.87 -12.54
C VAL A 184 4.96 -12.22 -12.73
N ARG A 185 5.63 -12.78 -11.71
CA ARG A 185 6.36 -14.05 -11.81
C ARG A 185 5.45 -15.26 -12.02
N SER A 186 4.24 -15.23 -11.47
CA SER A 186 3.23 -16.28 -11.72
C SER A 186 2.59 -16.19 -13.11
N GLY A 187 2.87 -15.12 -13.87
CA GLY A 187 2.29 -14.89 -15.17
C GLY A 187 0.83 -14.41 -15.15
N GLN A 188 0.30 -14.06 -13.97
CA GLN A 188 -1.04 -13.46 -13.85
C GLN A 188 -1.05 -12.04 -14.42
N VAL A 189 -0.12 -11.20 -13.96
CA VAL A 189 0.04 -9.83 -14.45
C VAL A 189 0.90 -9.83 -15.71
N GLN A 190 0.34 -9.31 -16.80
CA GLN A 190 0.95 -9.32 -18.14
C GLN A 190 1.22 -7.89 -18.64
N PRO A 191 2.20 -7.69 -19.54
CA PRO A 191 2.40 -6.41 -20.20
C PRO A 191 1.12 -5.90 -20.89
N GLY A 192 0.89 -4.59 -20.80
CA GLY A 192 -0.28 -3.93 -21.37
C GLY A 192 -1.54 -3.95 -20.50
N GLN A 193 -1.54 -4.66 -19.37
CA GLN A 193 -2.66 -4.68 -18.43
C GLN A 193 -2.65 -3.48 -17.48
N ASN A 194 -3.82 -3.06 -17.04
CA ASN A 194 -4.00 -2.02 -16.05
C ASN A 194 -4.05 -2.62 -14.65
N VAL A 195 -3.12 -2.23 -13.82
CA VAL A 195 -2.96 -2.70 -12.43
C VAL A 195 -3.24 -1.54 -11.49
N LEU A 196 -4.24 -1.68 -10.63
CA LEU A 196 -4.52 -0.73 -9.56
C LEU A 196 -3.81 -1.18 -8.29
N LEU A 197 -2.82 -0.41 -7.85
CA LEU A 197 -2.13 -0.56 -6.57
C LEU A 197 -2.79 0.36 -5.56
N GLU A 198 -3.14 -0.13 -4.38
CA GLU A 198 -3.74 0.70 -3.34
C GLU A 198 -3.26 0.34 -1.94
N GLY A 199 -3.10 1.35 -1.10
CA GLY A 199 -2.62 1.19 0.27
C GLY A 199 -3.36 2.06 1.26
N VAL A 200 -3.43 1.59 2.50
CA VAL A 200 -3.96 2.31 3.64
C VAL A 200 -3.14 1.94 4.87
N GLY A 201 -2.80 2.92 5.70
CA GLY A 201 -1.92 2.71 6.84
C GLY A 201 -2.07 3.75 7.93
N GLY A 202 -1.36 3.52 9.03
CA GLY A 202 -1.32 4.44 10.16
C GLY A 202 -1.01 5.88 9.74
N GLY A 203 -1.54 6.84 10.51
CA GLY A 203 -1.37 8.25 10.21
C GLY A 203 -2.67 9.06 10.27
N PHE A 204 -3.83 8.77 9.72
CA PHE A 204 -4.04 7.72 8.75
C PHE A 204 -3.68 8.21 7.35
N THR A 205 -3.03 7.36 6.56
CA THR A 205 -2.69 7.69 5.17
C THR A 205 -3.28 6.64 4.23
N TRP A 206 -3.65 7.04 3.02
CA TRP A 206 -4.11 6.11 1.99
C TRP A 206 -3.84 6.67 0.61
N GLY A 207 -3.82 5.81 -0.37
CA GLY A 207 -3.61 6.21 -1.75
C GLY A 207 -3.75 5.06 -2.71
N ALA A 208 -3.82 5.41 -3.98
CA ALA A 208 -3.80 4.47 -5.09
C ALA A 208 -2.95 4.98 -6.25
N VAL A 209 -2.39 4.04 -7.00
CA VAL A 209 -1.64 4.29 -8.23
C VAL A 209 -2.15 3.33 -9.30
N LEU A 210 -2.57 3.87 -10.43
CA LEU A 210 -2.95 3.09 -11.60
C LEU A 210 -1.74 2.97 -12.53
N VAL A 211 -1.31 1.75 -12.78
CA VAL A 211 -0.15 1.44 -13.61
C VAL A 211 -0.60 0.66 -14.85
N LYS A 212 -0.07 1.01 -16.01
CA LYS A 212 -0.08 0.18 -17.20
C LYS A 212 1.24 -0.59 -17.27
N MET A 213 1.16 -1.92 -17.23
CA MET A 213 2.33 -2.80 -17.23
C MET A 213 3.00 -2.89 -18.59
#